data_5443439d9bf4d97d23c2cfea921301b6
#
_entry.id   5443439d9bf4d97d23c2cfea921301b6
#
_cell.length_a   1.000
_cell.length_b   1.000
_cell.length_c   1.000
_cell.angle_alpha   90.00
_cell.angle_beta   90.00
_cell.angle_gamma   90.00
#
_symmetry.space_group_name_H-M   'P 1'
#
loop_
_entity.id
_entity.type
_entity.pdbx_description
1 polymer ?
#
loop_
_entity_poly.entity_id
_entity_poly.type
_entity_poly.pdbx_seq_one_letter_code
_entity_poly.pdbx_strand_id
1 'polypeptide(L)'
;MVAALEHEFFLGEILGRKVYLKSEKIGRLDDLVIVETGKIPEVTHLVVSRSFGYPSLLLPWDKIALISNTEIVADVIDAADYEKAPPAGSILLKDHILDKKILDMDDHEVEVVYDVKLVLQNGKLYASEVDFSRYRLLRRLGLKKLANFMVEHNEMATVSWMYVQPLPEHIGSFSGSVKLKVLKDKLHDIHPVDLADILEELDSQQRMAIFSELDPEHASDTLEEVEPRVQRELISAMKLEAAAKLI
;
A
#
# COMPACT_ATOMS: atom_id res chain seq x y z
N MET A 1 -3.41 -7.35 25.91
CA MET A 1 -2.02 -7.10 25.40
C MET A 1 -1.73 -8.21 24.43
N VAL A 2 -1.44 -7.90 23.17
CA VAL A 2 -1.12 -8.90 22.15
C VAL A 2 0.21 -9.57 22.50
N ALA A 3 0.21 -10.89 22.58
CA ALA A 3 1.43 -11.67 22.73
C ALA A 3 1.99 -11.96 21.33
N ALA A 4 3.25 -11.66 21.10
CA ALA A 4 3.96 -11.99 19.87
C ALA A 4 5.29 -12.66 20.23
N LEU A 5 5.65 -13.67 19.45
CA LEU A 5 6.96 -14.33 19.55
C LEU A 5 8.05 -13.53 18.84
N GLU A 6 7.65 -12.71 17.88
CA GLU A 6 8.51 -11.81 17.10
C GLU A 6 7.94 -10.40 17.18
N HIS A 7 8.83 -9.40 17.20
CA HIS A 7 8.44 -8.00 17.20
C HIS A 7 8.34 -7.43 15.78
N GLU A 8 8.85 -8.15 14.79
CA GLU A 8 8.85 -7.77 13.38
C GLU A 8 8.29 -8.91 12.54
N PHE A 9 7.47 -8.57 11.54
CA PHE A 9 6.88 -9.50 10.58
C PHE A 9 6.93 -8.88 9.19
N PHE A 10 6.89 -9.74 8.17
CA PHE A 10 6.54 -9.28 6.83
C PHE A 10 5.10 -9.67 6.51
N LEU A 11 4.37 -8.78 5.82
CA LEU A 11 2.97 -9.00 5.45
C LEU A 11 2.81 -10.33 4.72
N GLY A 12 3.67 -10.61 3.72
CA GLY A 12 3.65 -11.86 2.97
C GLY A 12 3.86 -13.11 3.83
N GLU A 13 4.46 -12.98 5.01
CA GLU A 13 4.67 -14.11 5.93
C GLU A 13 3.43 -14.42 6.76
N ILE A 14 2.57 -13.43 7.01
CA ILE A 14 1.37 -13.60 7.84
C ILE A 14 0.09 -13.77 7.02
N LEU A 15 0.04 -13.33 5.77
CA LEU A 15 -1.12 -13.56 4.89
C LEU A 15 -1.41 -15.05 4.74
N GLY A 16 -2.71 -15.40 4.75
CA GLY A 16 -3.20 -16.78 4.66
C GLY A 16 -3.06 -17.59 5.95
N ARG A 17 -2.48 -17.05 7.02
CA ARG A 17 -2.43 -17.74 8.32
C ARG A 17 -3.81 -18.02 8.85
N LYS A 18 -3.94 -19.14 9.54
CA LYS A 18 -5.18 -19.54 10.19
C LYS A 18 -5.47 -18.61 11.36
N VAL A 19 -6.71 -18.17 11.46
CA VAL A 19 -7.22 -17.40 12.60
C VAL A 19 -8.12 -18.28 13.42
N TYR A 20 -7.87 -18.31 14.72
CA TYR A 20 -8.59 -19.11 15.68
C TYR A 20 -9.31 -18.25 16.71
N LEU A 21 -10.49 -18.70 17.10
CA LEU A 21 -11.19 -18.26 18.29
C LEU A 21 -11.17 -19.44 19.29
N LYS A 22 -10.44 -19.28 20.38
CA LYS A 22 -10.14 -20.41 21.29
C LYS A 22 -9.43 -21.53 20.52
N SER A 23 -10.08 -22.67 20.31
CA SER A 23 -9.56 -23.81 19.56
C SER A 23 -10.24 -23.98 18.19
N GLU A 24 -11.21 -23.16 17.86
CA GLU A 24 -11.95 -23.23 16.60
C GLU A 24 -11.32 -22.34 15.55
N LYS A 25 -11.08 -22.88 14.35
CA LYS A 25 -10.62 -22.09 13.21
C LYS A 25 -11.79 -21.30 12.64
N ILE A 26 -11.72 -19.97 12.74
CA ILE A 26 -12.75 -19.06 12.21
C ILE A 26 -12.47 -18.55 10.79
N GLY A 27 -11.24 -18.69 10.30
CA GLY A 27 -10.89 -18.26 8.93
C GLY A 27 -9.39 -18.24 8.67
N ARG A 28 -8.99 -17.38 7.72
CA ARG A 28 -7.58 -17.06 7.39
C ARG A 28 -7.41 -15.56 7.26
N LEU A 29 -6.25 -15.05 7.67
CA LEU A 29 -5.89 -13.65 7.43
C LEU A 29 -5.86 -13.40 5.93
N ASP A 30 -6.67 -12.46 5.47
CA ASP A 30 -6.73 -12.05 4.07
C ASP A 30 -6.04 -10.71 3.84
N ASP A 31 -6.26 -9.73 4.73
CA ASP A 31 -5.66 -8.40 4.62
C ASP A 31 -5.56 -7.72 5.99
N LEU A 32 -4.87 -6.58 6.03
CA LEU A 32 -4.77 -5.69 7.19
C LEU A 32 -5.26 -4.29 6.81
N VAL A 33 -6.13 -3.74 7.64
CA VAL A 33 -6.58 -2.33 7.53
C VAL A 33 -5.64 -1.44 8.30
N ILE A 34 -5.13 -0.41 7.65
CA ILE A 34 -4.27 0.61 8.27
C ILE A 34 -4.96 1.97 8.32
N VAL A 35 -4.52 2.78 9.27
CA VAL A 35 -4.91 4.20 9.39
C VAL A 35 -3.65 5.04 9.57
N GLU A 36 -3.53 6.09 8.79
CA GLU A 36 -2.44 7.03 8.86
C GLU A 36 -2.77 8.16 9.85
N THR A 37 -2.50 7.90 11.12
CA THR A 37 -2.67 8.88 12.21
C THR A 37 -1.36 9.60 12.58
N GLY A 38 -0.25 9.18 11.98
CA GLY A 38 1.09 9.72 12.25
C GLY A 38 2.04 9.47 11.09
N LYS A 39 3.35 9.51 11.37
CA LYS A 39 4.40 9.24 10.36
C LYS A 39 4.39 7.78 9.87
N ILE A 40 3.97 6.86 10.72
CA ILE A 40 3.91 5.42 10.44
C ILE A 40 2.47 4.97 10.68
N PRO A 41 1.81 4.32 9.70
CA PRO A 41 0.42 3.91 9.84
C PRO A 41 0.26 2.77 10.84
N GLU A 42 -0.82 2.83 11.61
CA GLU A 42 -1.22 1.82 12.57
C GLU A 42 -2.17 0.83 11.92
N VAL A 43 -1.94 -0.46 12.15
CA VAL A 43 -2.89 -1.53 11.80
C VAL A 43 -4.04 -1.50 12.81
N THR A 44 -5.23 -1.27 12.33
CA THR A 44 -6.44 -1.14 13.17
C THR A 44 -7.30 -2.39 13.17
N HIS A 45 -7.35 -3.12 12.04
CA HIS A 45 -8.17 -4.32 11.91
C HIS A 45 -7.49 -5.38 11.04
N LEU A 46 -7.88 -6.62 11.29
CA LEU A 46 -7.60 -7.77 10.44
C LEU A 46 -8.84 -8.09 9.62
N VAL A 47 -8.66 -8.29 8.32
CA VAL A 47 -9.68 -8.86 7.45
C VAL A 47 -9.45 -10.37 7.40
N VAL A 48 -10.45 -11.14 7.82
CA VAL A 48 -10.37 -12.60 7.88
C VAL A 48 -11.35 -13.21 6.90
N SER A 49 -10.82 -13.87 5.87
CA SER A 49 -11.64 -14.60 4.90
C SER A 49 -12.12 -15.94 5.45
N ARG A 50 -13.35 -16.32 5.11
CA ARG A 50 -13.97 -17.60 5.52
C ARG A 50 -14.28 -18.45 4.30
N SER A 51 -14.28 -19.78 4.50
CA SER A 51 -14.65 -20.74 3.46
C SER A 51 -16.17 -20.75 3.22
N PHE A 52 -16.59 -21.35 2.11
CA PHE A 52 -18.00 -21.63 1.80
C PHE A 52 -18.92 -20.41 1.62
N GLY A 53 -18.36 -19.24 1.23
CA GLY A 53 -19.17 -18.04 0.96
C GLY A 53 -19.67 -17.31 2.21
N TYR A 54 -19.18 -17.64 3.37
CA TYR A 54 -19.46 -16.86 4.57
C TYR A 54 -18.85 -15.44 4.46
N PRO A 55 -19.53 -14.41 4.98
CA PRO A 55 -18.98 -13.05 5.02
C PRO A 55 -17.62 -13.00 5.72
N SER A 56 -16.73 -12.14 5.26
CA SER A 56 -15.46 -11.90 5.93
C SER A 56 -15.67 -11.28 7.32
N LEU A 57 -14.73 -11.51 8.21
CA LEU A 57 -14.71 -10.87 9.53
C LEU A 57 -13.75 -9.68 9.51
N LEU A 58 -14.16 -8.60 10.14
CA LEU A 58 -13.33 -7.43 10.41
C LEU A 58 -13.00 -7.39 11.91
N LEU A 59 -11.87 -7.98 12.29
CA LEU A 59 -11.45 -8.10 13.68
C LEU A 59 -10.60 -6.90 14.08
N PRO A 60 -10.98 -6.11 15.10
CA PRO A 60 -10.14 -5.04 15.61
C PRO A 60 -8.81 -5.59 16.16
N TRP A 61 -7.73 -4.83 15.98
CA TRP A 61 -6.40 -5.23 16.46
C TRP A 61 -6.35 -5.49 17.98
N ASP A 62 -7.08 -4.72 18.77
CA ASP A 62 -7.16 -4.88 20.23
C ASP A 62 -7.84 -6.20 20.67
N LYS A 63 -8.50 -6.89 19.74
CA LYS A 63 -9.11 -8.22 19.93
C LYS A 63 -8.20 -9.37 19.49
N ILE A 64 -6.97 -9.10 19.14
CA ILE A 64 -5.98 -10.13 18.82
C ILE A 64 -5.19 -10.46 20.08
N ALA A 65 -5.29 -11.70 20.55
CA ALA A 65 -4.57 -12.17 21.73
C ALA A 65 -3.14 -12.62 21.40
N LEU A 66 -2.95 -13.25 20.24
CA LEU A 66 -1.66 -13.79 19.80
C LEU A 66 -1.50 -13.66 18.31
N ILE A 67 -0.30 -13.27 17.89
CA ILE A 67 0.18 -13.44 16.52
C ILE A 67 1.49 -14.21 16.55
N SER A 68 1.60 -15.26 15.71
CA SER A 68 2.77 -16.12 15.65
C SER A 68 3.06 -16.54 14.21
N ASN A 69 4.18 -17.25 14.01
CA ASN A 69 4.57 -17.76 12.69
C ASN A 69 3.64 -18.83 12.11
N THR A 70 2.72 -19.38 12.90
CA THR A 70 1.82 -20.46 12.49
C THR A 70 0.35 -20.08 12.50
N GLU A 71 -0.06 -19.21 13.43
CA GLU A 71 -1.46 -18.92 13.66
C GLU A 71 -1.67 -17.54 14.29
N ILE A 72 -2.91 -17.07 14.23
CA ILE A 72 -3.40 -15.87 14.88
C ILE A 72 -4.55 -16.29 15.79
N VAL A 73 -4.58 -15.82 17.03
CA VAL A 73 -5.65 -16.11 17.98
C VAL A 73 -6.40 -14.81 18.31
N ALA A 74 -7.71 -14.84 18.08
CA ALA A 74 -8.60 -13.75 18.43
C ALA A 74 -9.19 -13.98 19.85
N ASP A 75 -9.39 -12.89 20.57
CA ASP A 75 -10.04 -12.85 21.88
C ASP A 75 -11.37 -12.08 21.76
N VAL A 76 -12.35 -12.76 21.19
CA VAL A 76 -13.73 -12.27 21.04
C VAL A 76 -14.70 -13.30 21.60
N ILE A 77 -15.93 -12.87 21.90
CA ILE A 77 -16.96 -13.77 22.44
C ILE A 77 -17.56 -14.58 21.29
N ASP A 78 -18.00 -13.90 20.24
CA ASP A 78 -18.60 -14.49 19.06
C ASP A 78 -18.00 -13.84 17.81
N ALA A 79 -17.60 -14.65 16.83
CA ALA A 79 -17.06 -14.18 15.56
C ALA A 79 -18.15 -13.52 14.68
N ALA A 80 -19.41 -13.90 14.84
CA ALA A 80 -20.52 -13.35 14.05
C ALA A 80 -20.73 -11.84 14.28
N ASP A 81 -20.37 -11.31 15.43
CA ASP A 81 -20.44 -9.88 15.75
C ASP A 81 -19.52 -9.02 14.85
N TYR A 82 -18.55 -9.67 14.20
CA TYR A 82 -17.53 -9.03 13.36
C TYR A 82 -17.73 -9.27 11.87
N GLU A 83 -18.87 -9.79 11.45
CA GLU A 83 -19.23 -9.97 10.04
C GLU A 83 -19.50 -8.61 9.38
N LYS A 84 -18.42 -7.93 9.00
CA LYS A 84 -18.45 -6.60 8.37
C LYS A 84 -17.38 -6.49 7.31
N ALA A 85 -17.66 -5.71 6.26
CA ALA A 85 -16.64 -5.25 5.32
C ALA A 85 -15.84 -4.08 5.93
N PRO A 86 -14.59 -3.88 5.49
CA PRO A 86 -13.85 -2.67 5.82
C PRO A 86 -14.66 -1.42 5.41
N PRO A 87 -14.61 -0.33 6.20
CA PRO A 87 -15.26 0.92 5.86
C PRO A 87 -14.77 1.44 4.51
N ALA A 88 -15.65 2.11 3.76
CA ALA A 88 -15.25 2.75 2.50
C ALA A 88 -14.12 3.76 2.75
N GLY A 89 -13.11 3.75 1.90
CA GLY A 89 -11.92 4.60 2.05
C GLY A 89 -10.86 4.07 3.03
N SER A 90 -11.05 2.87 3.59
CA SER A 90 -9.99 2.19 4.34
C SER A 90 -8.84 1.79 3.42
N ILE A 91 -7.62 1.86 3.93
CA ILE A 91 -6.44 1.38 3.22
C ILE A 91 -6.17 -0.05 3.66
N LEU A 92 -6.13 -0.94 2.68
CA LEU A 92 -5.80 -2.35 2.86
C LEU A 92 -4.39 -2.60 2.35
N LEU A 93 -3.54 -3.22 3.16
CA LEU A 93 -2.13 -3.39 2.81
C LEU A 93 -1.93 -4.33 1.61
N LYS A 94 -2.68 -5.44 1.56
CA LYS A 94 -2.59 -6.38 0.44
C LYS A 94 -3.19 -5.80 -0.83
N ASP A 95 -4.43 -5.29 -0.76
CA ASP A 95 -5.17 -4.91 -1.96
C ASP A 95 -4.68 -3.57 -2.55
N HIS A 96 -4.22 -2.62 -1.71
CA HIS A 96 -3.88 -1.27 -2.14
C HIS A 96 -2.37 -0.98 -2.18
N ILE A 97 -1.53 -1.82 -1.57
CA ILE A 97 -0.09 -1.57 -1.45
C ILE A 97 0.74 -2.71 -2.04
N LEU A 98 0.45 -3.95 -1.65
CA LEU A 98 1.22 -5.11 -2.09
C LEU A 98 1.04 -5.35 -3.60
N ASP A 99 2.14 -5.56 -4.33
CA ASP A 99 2.19 -5.71 -5.79
C ASP A 99 1.71 -4.46 -6.57
N LYS A 100 1.64 -3.29 -5.89
CA LYS A 100 1.26 -2.03 -6.51
C LYS A 100 2.46 -1.14 -6.72
N LYS A 101 2.37 -0.28 -7.72
CA LYS A 101 3.29 0.83 -7.89
C LYS A 101 3.01 1.90 -6.83
N ILE A 102 4.06 2.40 -6.23
CA ILE A 102 4.03 3.54 -5.33
C ILE A 102 5.07 4.56 -5.79
N LEU A 103 4.90 5.80 -5.37
CA LEU A 103 5.93 6.81 -5.51
C LEU A 103 6.80 6.81 -4.25
N ASP A 104 8.10 6.56 -4.43
CA ASP A 104 9.13 6.80 -3.42
C ASP A 104 9.48 8.28 -3.44
N MET A 105 9.18 8.96 -2.33
CA MET A 105 9.41 10.39 -2.19
C MET A 105 10.84 10.73 -1.74
N ASP A 106 11.67 9.74 -1.46
CA ASP A 106 13.08 9.95 -1.12
C ASP A 106 13.92 10.01 -2.41
N ASP A 107 13.74 9.03 -3.29
CA ASP A 107 14.49 8.92 -4.54
C ASP A 107 13.72 9.48 -5.77
N HIS A 108 12.46 9.88 -5.61
CA HIS A 108 11.55 10.34 -6.66
C HIS A 108 11.31 9.30 -7.78
N GLU A 109 11.28 8.03 -7.40
CA GLU A 109 11.12 6.91 -8.32
C GLU A 109 9.78 6.18 -8.11
N VAL A 110 9.30 5.52 -9.17
CA VAL A 110 8.12 4.64 -9.10
C VAL A 110 8.57 3.21 -8.88
N GLU A 111 8.22 2.66 -7.72
CA GLU A 111 8.65 1.33 -7.34
C GLU A 111 7.48 0.37 -7.10
N VAL A 112 7.70 -0.92 -7.31
CA VAL A 112 6.72 -1.97 -7.03
C VAL A 112 6.96 -2.57 -5.65
N VAL A 113 5.95 -2.50 -4.79
CA VAL A 113 6.02 -3.07 -3.44
C VAL A 113 5.86 -4.59 -3.48
N TYR A 114 6.90 -5.32 -3.09
CA TYR A 114 6.87 -6.78 -3.02
C TYR A 114 6.54 -7.31 -1.63
N ASP A 115 6.78 -6.53 -0.57
CA ASP A 115 6.37 -6.86 0.80
C ASP A 115 6.24 -5.60 1.67
N VAL A 116 5.63 -5.74 2.85
CA VAL A 116 5.50 -4.67 3.85
C VAL A 116 6.03 -5.19 5.18
N LYS A 117 6.95 -4.46 5.78
CA LYS A 117 7.46 -4.76 7.11
C LYS A 117 6.53 -4.20 8.17
N LEU A 118 6.14 -5.06 9.08
CA LEU A 118 5.25 -4.77 10.21
C LEU A 118 6.04 -4.86 11.50
N VAL A 119 5.87 -3.87 12.37
CA VAL A 119 6.56 -3.81 13.67
C VAL A 119 5.53 -3.73 14.79
N LEU A 120 5.66 -4.62 15.76
CA LEU A 120 4.85 -4.59 16.98
C LEU A 120 5.55 -3.73 18.04
N GLN A 121 4.92 -2.62 18.40
CA GLN A 121 5.42 -1.71 19.42
C GLN A 121 4.31 -1.28 20.36
N ASN A 122 4.54 -1.41 21.66
CA ASN A 122 3.58 -1.02 22.72
C ASN A 122 2.18 -1.66 22.55
N GLY A 123 2.11 -2.90 22.05
CA GLY A 123 0.86 -3.62 21.82
C GLY A 123 0.11 -3.21 20.55
N LYS A 124 0.65 -2.31 19.75
CA LYS A 124 0.12 -1.88 18.47
C LYS A 124 1.00 -2.37 17.33
N LEU A 125 0.41 -2.66 16.19
CA LEU A 125 1.12 -3.09 14.97
C LEU A 125 1.17 -1.92 13.99
N TYR A 126 2.35 -1.68 13.44
CA TYR A 126 2.61 -0.57 12.51
C TYR A 126 3.20 -1.10 11.20
N ALA A 127 2.84 -0.51 10.08
CA ALA A 127 3.52 -0.72 8.81
C ALA A 127 4.70 0.25 8.72
N SER A 128 5.92 -0.26 8.96
CA SER A 128 7.11 0.60 9.15
C SER A 128 7.86 0.89 7.86
N GLU A 129 7.98 -0.09 7.00
CA GLU A 129 8.77 -0.02 5.76
C GLU A 129 8.07 -0.80 4.65
N VAL A 130 8.33 -0.43 3.40
CA VAL A 130 8.00 -1.22 2.22
C VAL A 130 9.28 -1.84 1.64
N ASP A 131 9.16 -3.01 1.04
CA ASP A 131 10.27 -3.76 0.48
C ASP A 131 10.06 -3.93 -1.04
N PHE A 132 10.98 -3.39 -1.83
CA PHE A 132 11.00 -3.45 -3.29
C PHE A 132 11.85 -4.61 -3.82
N SER A 133 12.39 -5.43 -2.94
CA SER A 133 13.29 -6.52 -3.30
C SER A 133 12.55 -7.67 -3.94
N ARG A 134 12.82 -7.97 -5.20
CA ARG A 134 12.18 -9.04 -5.98
C ARG A 134 12.28 -10.42 -5.35
N TYR A 135 13.27 -10.68 -4.49
CA TYR A 135 13.38 -11.95 -3.78
C TYR A 135 12.22 -12.18 -2.80
N ARG A 136 11.60 -11.11 -2.28
CA ARG A 136 10.41 -11.20 -1.41
C ARG A 136 9.23 -11.81 -2.15
N LEU A 137 9.03 -11.42 -3.41
CA LEU A 137 8.02 -12.05 -4.27
C LEU A 137 8.25 -13.56 -4.38
N LEU A 138 9.49 -13.99 -4.64
CA LEU A 138 9.83 -15.42 -4.72
C LEU A 138 9.58 -16.15 -3.39
N ARG A 139 9.90 -15.51 -2.28
CA ARG A 139 9.67 -16.07 -0.94
C ARG A 139 8.19 -16.25 -0.65
N ARG A 140 7.36 -15.26 -1.03
CA ARG A 140 5.89 -15.31 -0.92
C ARG A 140 5.28 -16.39 -1.81
N LEU A 141 5.83 -16.63 -3.00
CA LEU A 141 5.44 -17.72 -3.91
C LEU A 141 5.95 -19.09 -3.47
N GLY A 142 6.62 -19.21 -2.32
CA GLY A 142 7.15 -20.47 -1.80
C GLY A 142 8.48 -20.91 -2.38
N LEU A 143 9.09 -20.14 -3.28
CA LEU A 143 10.36 -20.41 -3.95
C LEU A 143 11.57 -20.01 -3.08
N LYS A 144 11.59 -20.43 -1.81
CA LYS A 144 12.57 -20.01 -0.79
C LYS A 144 14.03 -20.24 -1.20
N LYS A 145 14.32 -21.33 -1.92
CA LYS A 145 15.71 -21.64 -2.37
C LYS A 145 16.20 -20.62 -3.40
N LEU A 146 15.35 -20.23 -4.35
CA LEU A 146 15.66 -19.18 -5.33
C LEU A 146 15.76 -17.81 -4.67
N ALA A 147 14.87 -17.50 -3.74
CA ALA A 147 14.93 -16.26 -2.98
C ALA A 147 16.24 -16.10 -2.20
N ASN A 148 16.69 -17.17 -1.51
CA ASN A 148 17.93 -17.13 -0.75
C ASN A 148 19.15 -16.92 -1.66
N PHE A 149 19.16 -17.51 -2.85
CA PHE A 149 20.24 -17.28 -3.83
C PHE A 149 20.30 -15.83 -4.30
N MET A 150 19.15 -15.17 -4.46
CA MET A 150 19.09 -13.75 -4.87
C MET A 150 19.51 -12.79 -3.76
N VAL A 151 19.26 -13.11 -2.49
CA VAL A 151 19.67 -12.29 -1.33
C VAL A 151 21.20 -12.13 -1.26
N GLU A 152 21.95 -13.17 -1.64
CA GLU A 152 23.43 -13.10 -1.63
C GLU A 152 24.00 -12.11 -2.67
N HIS A 153 23.18 -11.66 -3.63
CA HIS A 153 23.63 -10.85 -4.77
C HIS A 153 22.94 -9.50 -4.92
N ASN A 154 21.92 -9.20 -4.10
CA ASN A 154 21.16 -7.93 -4.18
C ASN A 154 21.07 -7.25 -2.81
N GLU A 155 21.24 -5.95 -2.80
CA GLU A 155 20.98 -5.10 -1.65
C GLU A 155 19.49 -5.14 -1.28
N MET A 156 19.19 -5.06 0.02
CA MET A 156 17.82 -4.95 0.51
C MET A 156 17.32 -3.53 0.21
N ALA A 157 16.44 -3.42 -0.75
CA ALA A 157 15.79 -2.16 -1.09
C ALA A 157 14.54 -1.99 -0.23
N THR A 158 14.70 -1.40 0.95
CA THR A 158 13.58 -1.07 1.84
C THR A 158 13.52 0.42 2.07
N VAL A 159 12.32 0.97 1.98
CA VAL A 159 12.06 2.40 2.20
C VAL A 159 11.10 2.58 3.36
N SER A 160 11.38 3.56 4.21
CA SER A 160 10.49 3.90 5.32
C SER A 160 9.12 4.33 4.81
N TRP A 161 8.05 3.87 5.48
CA TRP A 161 6.69 4.25 5.10
C TRP A 161 6.46 5.76 4.99
N MET A 162 7.22 6.57 5.72
CA MET A 162 7.09 8.03 5.67
C MET A 162 7.38 8.64 4.29
N TYR A 163 8.14 7.94 3.44
CA TYR A 163 8.45 8.34 2.06
C TYR A 163 7.54 7.67 1.03
N VAL A 164 6.70 6.72 1.46
CA VAL A 164 5.80 5.98 0.59
C VAL A 164 4.55 6.78 0.26
N GLN A 165 4.31 7.03 -1.02
CA GLN A 165 3.08 7.63 -1.50
C GLN A 165 2.34 6.62 -2.39
N PRO A 166 1.26 5.97 -1.87
CA PRO A 166 0.43 5.10 -2.70
C PRO A 166 -0.20 5.88 -3.85
N LEU A 167 -0.13 5.31 -5.05
CA LEU A 167 -0.76 5.88 -6.23
C LEU A 167 -2.25 5.53 -6.27
N PRO A 168 -3.13 6.45 -6.70
CA PRO A 168 -4.55 6.16 -6.82
C PRO A 168 -4.79 5.13 -7.93
N GLU A 169 -5.44 4.01 -7.62
CA GLU A 169 -5.81 3.01 -8.63
C GLU A 169 -7.00 3.47 -9.49
N HIS A 170 -7.89 4.30 -8.92
CA HIS A 170 -9.02 4.90 -9.64
C HIS A 170 -9.30 6.29 -9.04
N ILE A 171 -9.56 7.27 -9.90
CA ILE A 171 -9.87 8.66 -9.52
C ILE A 171 -11.03 8.77 -8.50
N GLY A 172 -11.91 7.76 -8.40
CA GLY A 172 -13.02 7.73 -7.45
C GLY A 172 -12.71 7.16 -6.07
N SER A 173 -11.61 6.44 -5.89
CA SER A 173 -11.33 5.69 -4.66
C SER A 173 -10.80 6.56 -3.52
N PHE A 174 -10.27 7.74 -3.84
CA PHE A 174 -9.64 8.66 -2.88
C PHE A 174 -10.38 10.02 -2.76
N SER A 175 -11.60 10.13 -3.28
CA SER A 175 -12.36 11.38 -3.22
C SER A 175 -12.60 11.81 -1.77
N GLY A 176 -11.92 12.88 -1.34
CA GLY A 176 -12.11 13.53 -0.04
C GLY A 176 -11.06 13.21 1.02
N SER A 177 -10.00 12.47 0.71
CA SER A 177 -8.99 12.15 1.72
C SER A 177 -7.88 13.21 1.82
N VAL A 178 -7.37 13.36 3.05
CA VAL A 178 -6.19 14.16 3.40
C VAL A 178 -4.97 13.82 2.52
N LYS A 179 -4.92 12.62 1.94
CA LYS A 179 -3.85 12.09 1.08
C LYS A 179 -3.67 12.86 -0.25
N LEU A 180 -4.75 13.21 -0.94
CA LEU A 180 -4.64 14.02 -2.17
C LEU A 180 -4.00 15.37 -1.90
N LYS A 181 -4.29 15.97 -0.73
CA LYS A 181 -3.68 17.24 -0.36
C LYS A 181 -2.20 17.08 -0.05
N VAL A 182 -1.82 16.02 0.68
CA VAL A 182 -0.41 15.71 0.99
C VAL A 182 0.38 15.37 -0.28
N LEU A 183 -0.23 14.62 -1.20
CA LEU A 183 0.38 14.33 -2.51
C LEU A 183 0.62 15.61 -3.29
N LYS A 184 -0.39 16.49 -3.38
CA LYS A 184 -0.28 17.75 -4.11
C LYS A 184 0.82 18.67 -3.57
N ASP A 185 0.89 18.81 -2.24
CA ASP A 185 1.92 19.62 -1.59
C ASP A 185 3.32 19.04 -1.88
N LYS A 186 3.48 17.72 -1.91
CA LYS A 186 4.75 17.04 -2.23
C LYS A 186 5.11 17.11 -3.71
N LEU A 187 4.15 16.94 -4.61
CA LEU A 187 4.40 17.01 -6.06
C LEU A 187 4.94 18.37 -6.50
N HIS A 188 4.58 19.44 -5.79
CA HIS A 188 5.11 20.78 -6.06
C HIS A 188 6.61 20.90 -5.77
N ASP A 189 7.15 20.07 -4.89
CA ASP A 189 8.57 20.09 -4.51
C ASP A 189 9.45 19.24 -5.47
N ILE A 190 8.85 18.40 -6.32
CA ILE A 190 9.57 17.56 -7.29
C ILE A 190 9.93 18.38 -8.53
N HIS A 191 11.17 18.26 -9.00
CA HIS A 191 11.59 18.95 -10.22
C HIS A 191 10.82 18.46 -11.46
N PRO A 192 10.44 19.32 -12.44
CA PRO A 192 9.69 18.93 -13.63
C PRO A 192 10.26 17.75 -14.42
N VAL A 193 11.58 17.62 -14.50
CA VAL A 193 12.26 16.49 -15.17
C VAL A 193 11.98 15.17 -14.43
N ASP A 194 12.17 15.13 -13.10
CA ASP A 194 11.90 13.93 -12.29
C ASP A 194 10.42 13.57 -12.34
N LEU A 195 9.54 14.59 -12.36
CA LEU A 195 8.10 14.40 -12.47
C LEU A 195 7.70 13.85 -13.85
N ALA A 196 8.41 14.24 -14.91
CA ALA A 196 8.22 13.67 -16.24
C ALA A 196 8.56 12.18 -16.26
N ASP A 197 9.70 11.78 -15.69
CA ASP A 197 10.12 10.39 -15.58
C ASP A 197 9.08 9.56 -14.80
N ILE A 198 8.59 10.09 -13.66
CA ILE A 198 7.50 9.48 -12.90
C ILE A 198 6.24 9.28 -13.76
N LEU A 199 5.81 10.31 -14.49
CA LEU A 199 4.61 10.24 -15.32
C LEU A 199 4.75 9.21 -16.44
N GLU A 200 5.94 9.04 -17.02
CA GLU A 200 6.22 8.07 -18.09
C GLU A 200 6.11 6.62 -17.62
N GLU A 201 6.46 6.34 -16.38
CA GLU A 201 6.36 5.01 -15.78
C GLU A 201 4.94 4.59 -15.37
N LEU A 202 4.03 5.55 -15.24
CA LEU A 202 2.66 5.30 -14.79
C LEU A 202 1.75 4.83 -15.92
N ASP A 203 0.68 4.11 -15.57
CA ASP A 203 -0.41 3.87 -16.51
C ASP A 203 -1.21 5.17 -16.78
N SER A 204 -2.02 5.15 -17.84
CA SER A 204 -2.76 6.32 -18.30
C SER A 204 -3.66 6.94 -17.23
N GLN A 205 -4.28 6.13 -16.37
CA GLN A 205 -5.19 6.62 -15.32
C GLN A 205 -4.43 7.26 -14.16
N GLN A 206 -3.38 6.61 -13.70
CA GLN A 206 -2.50 7.12 -12.64
C GLN A 206 -1.81 8.40 -13.08
N ARG A 207 -1.30 8.42 -14.32
CA ARG A 207 -0.66 9.58 -14.96
C ARG A 207 -1.58 10.80 -14.97
N MET A 208 -2.81 10.63 -15.44
CA MET A 208 -3.80 11.71 -15.45
C MET A 208 -4.20 12.17 -14.06
N ALA A 209 -4.29 11.24 -13.11
CA ALA A 209 -4.62 11.57 -11.72
C ALA A 209 -3.55 12.48 -11.10
N ILE A 210 -2.26 12.15 -11.28
CA ILE A 210 -1.15 12.97 -10.79
C ILE A 210 -1.06 14.29 -11.55
N PHE A 211 -1.08 14.26 -12.88
CA PHE A 211 -0.95 15.45 -13.70
C PHE A 211 -2.06 16.48 -13.41
N SER A 212 -3.29 16.03 -13.13
CA SER A 212 -4.41 16.92 -12.81
C SER A 212 -4.29 17.62 -11.45
N GLU A 213 -3.40 17.16 -10.57
CA GLU A 213 -3.14 17.79 -9.27
C GLU A 213 -2.06 18.87 -9.32
N LEU A 214 -1.29 18.96 -10.43
CA LEU A 214 -0.28 19.98 -10.62
C LEU A 214 -0.94 21.36 -10.83
N ASP A 215 -0.26 22.38 -10.35
CA ASP A 215 -0.62 23.75 -10.74
C ASP A 215 -0.25 24.02 -12.21
N PRO A 216 -0.83 25.06 -12.87
CA PRO A 216 -0.63 25.27 -14.30
C PRO A 216 0.82 25.52 -14.73
N GLU A 217 1.63 26.17 -13.88
CA GLU A 217 3.04 26.46 -14.19
C GLU A 217 3.85 25.15 -14.15
N HIS A 218 3.72 24.41 -13.06
CA HIS A 218 4.40 23.12 -12.90
C HIS A 218 3.97 22.06 -13.92
N ALA A 219 2.66 22.04 -14.27
CA ALA A 219 2.14 21.19 -15.32
C ALA A 219 2.70 21.53 -16.71
N SER A 220 2.87 22.84 -17.03
CA SER A 220 3.47 23.28 -18.30
C SER A 220 4.93 22.85 -18.39
N ASP A 221 5.71 23.11 -17.36
CA ASP A 221 7.13 22.77 -17.32
C ASP A 221 7.33 21.25 -17.40
N THR A 222 6.53 20.46 -16.68
CA THR A 222 6.57 18.99 -16.76
C THR A 222 6.16 18.49 -18.15
N LEU A 223 5.17 19.13 -18.78
CA LEU A 223 4.70 18.73 -20.11
C LEU A 223 5.77 18.95 -21.20
N GLU A 224 6.67 19.91 -21.03
CA GLU A 224 7.80 20.14 -21.94
C GLU A 224 8.85 19.02 -21.83
N GLU A 225 8.99 18.38 -20.68
CA GLU A 225 10.00 17.36 -20.41
C GLU A 225 9.54 15.93 -20.76
N VAL A 226 8.23 15.65 -20.74
CA VAL A 226 7.72 14.29 -21.05
C VAL A 226 7.90 13.93 -22.52
N GLU A 227 8.06 12.61 -22.79
CA GLU A 227 8.13 12.08 -24.15
C GLU A 227 6.93 12.52 -25.01
N PRO A 228 7.11 12.74 -26.34
CA PRO A 228 6.03 13.21 -27.24
C PRO A 228 4.78 12.32 -27.27
N ARG A 229 4.92 11.05 -26.93
CA ARG A 229 3.79 10.11 -26.82
C ARG A 229 2.94 10.44 -25.60
N VAL A 230 3.57 10.58 -24.45
CA VAL A 230 2.93 10.90 -23.16
C VAL A 230 2.32 12.30 -23.20
N GLN A 231 3.05 13.27 -23.76
CA GLN A 231 2.57 14.62 -23.98
C GLN A 231 1.24 14.65 -24.75
N ARG A 232 1.15 13.94 -25.88
CA ARG A 232 -0.08 13.84 -26.68
C ARG A 232 -1.22 13.19 -25.92
N GLU A 233 -0.92 12.17 -25.13
CA GLU A 233 -1.91 11.47 -24.32
C GLU A 233 -2.50 12.40 -23.26
N LEU A 234 -1.64 13.11 -22.51
CA LEU A 234 -2.05 14.07 -21.50
C LEU A 234 -2.90 15.19 -22.09
N ILE A 235 -2.43 15.83 -23.18
CA ILE A 235 -3.17 16.92 -23.85
C ILE A 235 -4.54 16.43 -24.37
N SER A 236 -4.59 15.21 -24.94
CA SER A 236 -5.83 14.65 -25.50
C SER A 236 -6.87 14.31 -24.44
N ALA A 237 -6.42 13.97 -23.23
CA ALA A 237 -7.29 13.62 -22.11
C ALA A 237 -7.79 14.85 -21.33
N MET A 238 -7.15 16.01 -21.51
CA MET A 238 -7.54 17.25 -20.84
C MET A 238 -8.79 17.88 -21.47
N LYS A 239 -9.53 18.62 -20.65
CA LYS A 239 -10.59 19.50 -21.17
C LYS A 239 -9.97 20.64 -21.98
N LEU A 240 -10.62 21.01 -23.09
CA LEU A 240 -10.12 22.03 -24.04
C LEU A 240 -9.65 23.34 -23.36
N GLU A 241 -10.39 23.75 -22.31
CA GLU A 241 -10.11 24.99 -21.56
C GLU A 241 -8.85 24.88 -20.69
N ALA A 242 -8.53 23.67 -20.21
CA ALA A 242 -7.32 23.41 -19.44
C ALA A 242 -6.10 23.28 -20.35
N ALA A 243 -6.23 22.58 -21.48
CA ALA A 243 -5.17 22.45 -22.49
C ALA A 243 -4.76 23.83 -23.06
N ALA A 244 -5.73 24.73 -23.28
CA ALA A 244 -5.47 26.09 -23.81
C ALA A 244 -4.73 27.02 -22.81
N LYS A 245 -4.57 26.65 -21.56
CA LYS A 245 -3.80 27.40 -20.55
C LYS A 245 -2.36 26.93 -20.40
N LEU A 246 -2.03 25.75 -20.96
CA LEU A 246 -0.71 25.12 -20.86
C LEU A 246 0.11 25.30 -22.14
N ILE A 247 -0.50 25.81 -23.21
CA ILE A 247 0.12 26.14 -24.51
C ILE A 247 0.23 27.66 -24.62
#